data_3061a52959abf1af82dbb9117a71491b
#
_entry.id   3061a52959abf1af82dbb9117a71491b
#
_cell.length_a   1.000
_cell.length_b   1.000
_cell.length_c   1.000
_cell.angle_alpha   90.00
_cell.angle_beta   90.00
_cell.angle_gamma   90.00
#
_symmetry.space_group_name_H-M   'P 1'
#
loop_
_entity.id
_entity.type
_entity.pdbx_description
1 polymer ?
#
loop_
_entity_poly.entity_id
_entity_poly.type
_entity_poly.pdbx_seq_one_letter_code
_entity_poly.pdbx_strand_id
1 'polypeptide(L)'
;MTELELELRDLAAHLDIPSAPPVAGAVLTRLVRRRRRRRALFVALAAGVTALAVALAVPSSRASLLRFFHLRGAAVTMVDRLPRLGPRGPLGVPVTLDEASFRLLLPDGQRPERVYAGDGGYWLRYRGLLLFEFENGTGPEILKKAAVGTTDVENVEVDGEPGIWIGGRHALYLPGGPARASGHALIWQHGRLTLRLEAAVGRDQALAVARSVR
;
A
#
# COMPACT_ATOMS: atom_id res chain seq x y z
N MET A 1 43.70 -73.46 24.08
CA MET A 1 43.92 -72.05 24.38
C MET A 1 45.36 -71.78 24.09
N THR A 2 45.63 -70.90 23.14
CA THR A 2 46.97 -70.56 22.71
C THR A 2 47.59 -69.54 23.67
N GLU A 3 48.95 -69.60 23.81
CA GLU A 3 49.69 -68.62 24.65
C GLU A 3 49.34 -67.13 24.35
N LEU A 4 49.10 -66.83 23.09
CA LEU A 4 48.65 -65.54 22.62
C LEU A 4 47.26 -65.12 23.17
N GLU A 5 46.32 -66.06 23.33
CA GLU A 5 45.02 -65.81 23.92
C GLU A 5 45.09 -65.44 25.41
N LEU A 6 46.08 -66.03 26.12
CA LEU A 6 46.31 -65.69 27.53
C LEU A 6 46.94 -64.31 27.68
N GLU A 7 47.92 -63.98 26.87
CA GLU A 7 48.56 -62.62 26.85
C GLU A 7 47.59 -61.54 26.49
N LEU A 8 46.71 -61.73 25.48
CA LEU A 8 45.67 -60.81 25.11
C LEU A 8 44.61 -60.56 26.21
N ARG A 9 44.32 -61.62 26.96
CA ARG A 9 43.37 -61.53 28.08
C ARG A 9 43.96 -60.79 29.26
N ASP A 10 45.26 -60.99 29.53
CA ASP A 10 45.98 -60.24 30.57
C ASP A 10 46.13 -58.79 30.22
N LEU A 11 46.46 -58.50 28.98
CA LEU A 11 46.48 -57.13 28.46
C LEU A 11 45.11 -56.41 28.56
N ALA A 12 44.04 -57.11 28.21
CA ALA A 12 42.67 -56.59 28.30
C ALA A 12 42.24 -56.26 29.75
N ALA A 13 42.77 -57.07 30.75
CA ALA A 13 42.51 -56.82 32.17
C ALA A 13 43.22 -55.58 32.72
N HIS A 14 44.30 -55.12 32.07
CA HIS A 14 45.06 -53.91 32.46
C HIS A 14 44.70 -52.66 31.64
N LEU A 15 43.83 -52.78 30.63
CA LEU A 15 43.29 -51.65 29.87
C LEU A 15 42.15 -51.03 30.64
N ASP A 16 42.37 -49.82 31.18
CA ASP A 16 41.33 -48.95 31.74
C ASP A 16 40.53 -48.31 30.58
N ILE A 17 39.51 -49.02 30.13
CA ILE A 17 38.62 -48.51 29.04
C ILE A 17 37.57 -47.59 29.70
N PRO A 18 37.66 -46.27 29.47
CA PRO A 18 36.68 -45.38 30.02
C PRO A 18 35.27 -45.72 29.50
N SER A 19 34.28 -45.74 30.38
CA SER A 19 32.89 -46.01 30.02
C SER A 19 32.42 -45.04 28.95
N ALA A 20 31.86 -45.57 27.85
CA ALA A 20 31.37 -44.73 26.76
C ALA A 20 30.36 -43.70 27.29
N PRO A 21 30.56 -42.39 27.00
CA PRO A 21 29.64 -41.36 27.48
C PRO A 21 28.23 -41.62 26.91
N PRO A 22 27.15 -41.35 27.68
CA PRO A 22 25.77 -41.63 27.25
C PRO A 22 25.29 -40.62 26.17
N VAL A 23 25.96 -40.65 24.99
CA VAL A 23 25.70 -39.75 23.86
C VAL A 23 24.34 -40.00 23.22
N ALA A 24 23.81 -41.21 23.28
CA ALA A 24 22.53 -41.59 22.69
C ALA A 24 21.37 -40.75 23.27
N GLY A 25 21.32 -40.60 24.60
CA GLY A 25 20.28 -39.80 25.27
C GLY A 25 20.36 -38.31 24.92
N ALA A 26 21.57 -37.76 24.86
CA ALA A 26 21.79 -36.36 24.53
C ALA A 26 21.40 -36.05 23.08
N VAL A 27 21.69 -36.95 22.14
CA VAL A 27 21.32 -36.82 20.72
C VAL A 27 19.82 -36.92 20.53
N LEU A 28 19.16 -37.90 21.15
CA LEU A 28 17.70 -38.05 21.09
C LEU A 28 16.98 -36.84 21.66
N THR A 29 17.43 -36.33 22.80
CA THR A 29 16.83 -35.10 23.41
C THR A 29 16.98 -33.89 22.49
N ARG A 30 18.12 -33.70 21.83
CA ARG A 30 18.34 -32.61 20.86
C ARG A 30 17.45 -32.75 19.64
N LEU A 31 17.30 -33.97 19.08
CA LEU A 31 16.44 -34.25 17.93
C LEU A 31 14.96 -33.98 18.24
N VAL A 32 14.47 -34.45 19.39
CA VAL A 32 13.09 -34.22 19.84
C VAL A 32 12.83 -32.73 20.05
N ARG A 33 13.77 -32.02 20.69
CA ARG A 33 13.65 -30.55 20.90
C ARG A 33 13.66 -29.78 19.59
N ARG A 34 14.50 -30.18 18.61
CA ARG A 34 14.55 -29.59 17.28
C ARG A 34 13.25 -29.83 16.50
N ARG A 35 12.69 -31.04 16.58
CA ARG A 35 11.41 -31.40 15.94
C ARG A 35 10.24 -30.66 16.57
N ARG A 36 10.20 -30.49 17.90
CA ARG A 36 9.19 -29.69 18.59
C ARG A 36 9.27 -28.21 18.19
N ARG A 37 10.46 -27.60 18.13
CA ARG A 37 10.66 -26.20 17.70
C ARG A 37 10.20 -25.98 16.26
N ARG A 38 10.53 -26.89 15.33
CA ARG A 38 10.07 -26.82 13.94
C ARG A 38 8.54 -26.89 13.86
N ARG A 39 7.91 -27.82 14.56
CA ARG A 39 6.44 -27.94 14.61
C ARG A 39 5.81 -26.68 15.20
N ALA A 40 6.33 -26.11 16.26
CA ALA A 40 5.86 -24.87 16.85
C ALA A 40 5.98 -23.69 15.87
N LEU A 41 7.06 -23.60 15.11
CA LEU A 41 7.24 -22.57 14.06
C LEU A 41 6.23 -22.75 12.92
N PHE A 42 5.97 -23.98 12.45
CA PHE A 42 4.96 -24.23 11.43
C PHE A 42 3.55 -23.90 11.91
N VAL A 43 3.21 -24.24 13.15
CA VAL A 43 1.90 -23.91 13.75
C VAL A 43 1.76 -22.39 13.89
N ALA A 44 2.80 -21.69 14.36
CA ALA A 44 2.79 -20.24 14.47
C ALA A 44 2.67 -19.55 13.11
N LEU A 45 3.38 -20.06 12.09
CA LEU A 45 3.28 -19.54 10.72
C LEU A 45 1.87 -19.76 10.14
N ALA A 46 1.32 -20.98 10.29
CA ALA A 46 -0.03 -21.31 9.83
C ALA A 46 -1.08 -20.43 10.53
N ALA A 47 -0.98 -20.25 11.85
CA ALA A 47 -1.86 -19.37 12.62
C ALA A 47 -1.73 -17.91 12.15
N GLY A 48 -0.53 -17.43 11.86
CA GLY A 48 -0.28 -16.10 11.32
C GLY A 48 -0.92 -15.91 9.94
N VAL A 49 -0.77 -16.88 9.03
CA VAL A 49 -1.40 -16.86 7.70
C VAL A 49 -2.93 -16.89 7.80
N THR A 50 -3.48 -17.73 8.69
CA THR A 50 -4.93 -17.80 8.92
C THR A 50 -5.46 -16.50 9.50
N ALA A 51 -4.78 -15.91 10.49
CA ALA A 51 -5.17 -14.63 11.08
C ALA A 51 -5.13 -13.50 10.03
N LEU A 52 -4.13 -13.48 9.16
CA LEU A 52 -4.02 -12.53 8.05
C LEU A 52 -5.17 -12.73 7.04
N ALA A 53 -5.47 -13.98 6.67
CA ALA A 53 -6.57 -14.29 5.77
C ALA A 53 -7.94 -13.88 6.34
N VAL A 54 -8.18 -14.11 7.64
CA VAL A 54 -9.38 -13.67 8.35
C VAL A 54 -9.44 -12.14 8.42
N ALA A 55 -8.32 -11.47 8.73
CA ALA A 55 -8.22 -10.02 8.74
C ALA A 55 -8.54 -9.42 7.36
N LEU A 56 -8.09 -10.05 6.28
CA LEU A 56 -8.39 -9.64 4.90
C LEU A 56 -9.84 -9.95 4.48
N ALA A 57 -10.50 -10.92 5.10
CA ALA A 57 -11.90 -11.27 4.82
C ALA A 57 -12.90 -10.31 5.48
N VAL A 58 -12.52 -9.61 6.55
CA VAL A 58 -13.38 -8.66 7.27
C VAL A 58 -13.31 -7.29 6.59
N PRO A 59 -14.44 -6.70 6.12
CA PRO A 59 -14.45 -5.41 5.42
C PRO A 59 -13.81 -4.26 6.19
N SER A 60 -13.98 -4.22 7.53
CA SER A 60 -13.35 -3.22 8.41
C SER A 60 -11.83 -3.35 8.48
N SER A 61 -11.27 -4.56 8.33
CA SER A 61 -9.83 -4.79 8.32
C SER A 61 -9.19 -4.38 6.99
N ARG A 62 -9.91 -4.54 5.87
CA ARG A 62 -9.49 -4.00 4.55
C ARG A 62 -9.37 -2.48 4.61
N ALA A 63 -10.32 -1.79 5.22
CA ALA A 63 -10.26 -0.34 5.43
C ALA A 63 -9.03 0.09 6.29
N SER A 64 -8.62 -0.73 7.26
CA SER A 64 -7.43 -0.47 8.06
C SER A 64 -6.12 -0.71 7.30
N LEU A 65 -6.09 -1.67 6.37
CA LEU A 65 -4.97 -1.90 5.47
C LEU A 65 -4.86 -0.81 4.40
N LEU A 66 -5.99 -0.26 3.94
CA LEU A 66 -6.04 0.89 3.01
C LEU A 66 -5.46 2.19 3.61
N ARG A 67 -5.25 2.27 4.93
CA ARG A 67 -4.52 3.39 5.58
C ARG A 67 -3.05 3.51 5.13
N PHE A 68 -2.50 2.52 4.47
CA PHE A 68 -1.09 2.46 4.07
C PHE A 68 -0.82 2.69 2.58
N PHE A 69 -1.84 2.97 1.77
CA PHE A 69 -1.61 3.27 0.36
C PHE A 69 -1.23 4.73 0.19
N HIS A 70 0.07 4.97 0.12
CA HIS A 70 0.66 6.23 -0.25
C HIS A 70 0.98 6.19 -1.75
N LEU A 71 0.17 6.83 -2.55
CA LEU A 71 0.63 7.30 -3.85
C LEU A 71 1.57 8.48 -3.57
N ARG A 72 2.65 8.60 -4.36
CA ARG A 72 3.59 9.72 -4.18
C ARG A 72 2.84 11.04 -4.23
N GLY A 73 2.80 11.77 -3.10
CA GLY A 73 2.10 13.04 -2.99
C GLY A 73 0.60 12.97 -2.67
N ALA A 74 0.01 11.77 -2.47
CA ALA A 74 -1.39 11.64 -2.07
C ALA A 74 -1.57 10.60 -0.97
N ALA A 75 -2.28 10.94 0.11
CA ALA A 75 -2.64 10.04 1.20
C ALA A 75 -4.16 9.95 1.35
N VAL A 76 -4.68 8.74 1.48
CA VAL A 76 -6.09 8.47 1.80
C VAL A 76 -6.18 7.93 3.22
N THR A 77 -6.93 8.62 4.07
CA THR A 77 -7.19 8.20 5.45
C THR A 77 -8.67 7.91 5.61
N MET A 78 -8.99 6.75 6.16
CA MET A 78 -10.35 6.40 6.54
C MET A 78 -10.69 7.04 7.89
N VAL A 79 -11.85 7.66 7.98
CA VAL A 79 -12.37 8.31 9.21
C VAL A 79 -13.80 7.84 9.47
N ASP A 80 -14.22 7.88 10.72
CA ASP A 80 -15.58 7.48 11.10
C ASP A 80 -16.62 8.55 10.71
N ARG A 81 -16.20 9.81 10.68
CA ARG A 81 -17.06 10.95 10.28
C ARG A 81 -16.27 11.96 9.48
N LEU A 82 -16.90 12.52 8.44
CA LEU A 82 -16.32 13.65 7.72
C LEU A 82 -16.30 14.89 8.62
N PRO A 83 -15.23 15.69 8.56
CA PRO A 83 -15.19 17.00 9.20
C PRO A 83 -16.24 17.93 8.60
N ARG A 84 -16.45 19.09 9.23
CA ARG A 84 -17.25 20.14 8.61
C ARG A 84 -16.56 20.57 7.32
N LEU A 85 -17.24 20.39 6.20
CA LEU A 85 -16.72 20.71 4.87
C LEU A 85 -17.09 22.15 4.52
N GLY A 86 -16.09 22.95 4.16
CA GLY A 86 -16.30 24.27 3.60
C GLY A 86 -16.92 24.24 2.19
N PRO A 87 -17.40 25.39 1.68
CA PRO A 87 -17.77 25.52 0.28
C PRO A 87 -16.56 25.22 -0.61
N ARG A 88 -16.82 24.87 -1.88
CA ARG A 88 -15.75 24.77 -2.87
C ARG A 88 -15.12 26.14 -3.04
N GLY A 89 -13.90 26.32 -2.54
CA GLY A 89 -13.11 27.52 -2.75
C GLY A 89 -12.69 27.70 -4.22
N PRO A 90 -12.07 28.84 -4.56
CA PRO A 90 -11.47 29.05 -5.87
C PRO A 90 -10.40 27.98 -6.15
N LEU A 91 -10.24 27.59 -7.40
CA LEU A 91 -9.25 26.59 -7.82
C LEU A 91 -7.82 27.16 -7.91
N GLY A 92 -7.68 28.47 -7.78
CA GLY A 92 -6.42 29.18 -7.91
C GLY A 92 -6.52 30.35 -8.88
N VAL A 93 -5.38 30.81 -9.40
CA VAL A 93 -5.27 31.90 -10.37
C VAL A 93 -5.45 31.34 -11.78
N PRO A 94 -6.32 31.93 -12.63
CA PRO A 94 -6.44 31.54 -14.03
C PRO A 94 -5.13 31.76 -14.77
N VAL A 95 -4.73 30.73 -15.54
CA VAL A 95 -3.51 30.69 -16.37
C VAL A 95 -3.84 30.07 -17.73
N THR A 96 -2.94 30.21 -18.68
CA THR A 96 -2.98 29.49 -19.96
C THR A 96 -2.22 28.17 -19.87
N LEU A 97 -2.41 27.27 -20.83
CA LEU A 97 -1.66 26.02 -20.90
C LEU A 97 -0.15 26.23 -21.02
N ASP A 98 0.25 27.27 -21.74
CA ASP A 98 1.66 27.60 -22.03
C ASP A 98 2.38 28.24 -20.82
N GLU A 99 1.63 28.74 -19.83
CA GLU A 99 2.17 29.30 -18.59
C GLU A 99 2.43 28.24 -17.52
N ALA A 100 2.08 26.97 -17.78
CA ALA A 100 2.35 25.89 -16.86
C ALA A 100 3.86 25.60 -16.76
N SER A 101 4.36 25.36 -15.54
CA SER A 101 5.78 25.07 -15.28
C SER A 101 6.22 23.69 -15.78
N PHE A 102 5.28 22.81 -16.11
CA PHE A 102 5.49 21.51 -16.72
C PHE A 102 4.42 21.24 -17.77
N ARG A 103 4.68 20.25 -18.64
CA ARG A 103 3.73 19.84 -19.67
C ARG A 103 2.48 19.22 -19.03
N LEU A 104 1.33 19.86 -19.22
CA LEU A 104 0.04 19.34 -18.79
C LEU A 104 -0.43 18.22 -19.73
N LEU A 105 -1.04 17.20 -19.15
CA LEU A 105 -1.58 16.04 -19.85
C LEU A 105 -3.08 16.24 -20.07
N LEU A 106 -3.53 15.92 -21.27
CA LEU A 106 -4.90 16.23 -21.68
C LEU A 106 -5.67 14.94 -22.03
N PRO A 107 -6.90 14.74 -21.52
CA PRO A 107 -7.76 13.64 -21.94
C PRO A 107 -8.04 13.72 -23.45
N ASP A 108 -7.70 12.66 -24.19
CA ASP A 108 -7.85 12.60 -25.65
C ASP A 108 -7.29 13.83 -26.43
N GLY A 109 -6.31 14.52 -25.83
CA GLY A 109 -5.78 15.77 -26.38
C GLY A 109 -6.76 16.95 -26.37
N GLN A 110 -7.90 16.85 -25.69
CA GLN A 110 -8.92 17.88 -25.62
C GLN A 110 -8.44 19.06 -24.76
N ARG A 111 -8.60 20.29 -25.27
CA ARG A 111 -8.27 21.47 -24.50
C ARG A 111 -9.28 21.72 -23.38
N PRO A 112 -8.83 22.07 -22.15
CA PRO A 112 -9.72 22.43 -21.06
C PRO A 112 -10.44 23.77 -21.34
N GLU A 113 -11.61 23.95 -20.76
CA GLU A 113 -12.33 25.25 -20.79
C GLU A 113 -11.56 26.32 -20.02
N ARG A 114 -10.88 25.95 -18.94
CA ARG A 114 -10.08 26.81 -18.08
C ARG A 114 -8.97 26.04 -17.40
N VAL A 115 -7.85 26.72 -17.18
CA VAL A 115 -6.73 26.23 -16.36
C VAL A 115 -6.51 27.20 -15.20
N TYR A 116 -6.19 26.65 -14.02
CA TYR A 116 -5.89 27.45 -12.84
C TYR A 116 -4.61 26.93 -12.19
N ALA A 117 -3.70 27.80 -11.82
CA ALA A 117 -2.56 27.50 -10.99
C ALA A 117 -2.95 27.65 -9.51
N GLY A 118 -2.76 26.61 -8.72
CA GLY A 118 -3.10 26.62 -7.30
C GLY A 118 -2.80 25.30 -6.61
N ASP A 119 -2.73 25.32 -5.30
CA ASP A 119 -2.52 24.12 -4.46
C ASP A 119 -1.24 23.32 -4.80
N GLY A 120 -0.23 23.94 -5.40
CA GLY A 120 1.02 23.28 -5.81
C GLY A 120 0.94 22.52 -7.14
N GLY A 121 -0.07 22.79 -7.95
CA GLY A 121 -0.28 22.18 -9.25
C GLY A 121 -1.24 22.98 -10.13
N TYR A 122 -1.83 22.31 -11.10
CA TYR A 122 -2.73 22.90 -12.07
C TYR A 122 -4.06 22.17 -12.10
N TRP A 123 -5.14 22.94 -12.05
CA TRP A 123 -6.52 22.49 -12.20
C TRP A 123 -6.98 22.74 -13.63
N LEU A 124 -7.34 21.68 -14.34
CA LEU A 124 -7.87 21.73 -15.70
C LEU A 124 -9.38 21.48 -15.62
N ARG A 125 -10.17 22.46 -16.01
CA ARG A 125 -11.62 22.38 -15.97
C ARG A 125 -12.17 22.02 -17.35
N TYR A 126 -12.94 20.96 -17.40
CA TYR A 126 -13.71 20.52 -18.55
C TYR A 126 -15.20 20.48 -18.20
N ARG A 127 -16.05 20.30 -19.18
CA ARG A 127 -17.48 20.13 -18.96
C ARG A 127 -17.78 18.84 -18.18
N GLY A 128 -18.15 18.98 -16.91
CA GLY A 128 -18.48 17.85 -16.04
C GLY A 128 -17.29 17.08 -15.46
N LEU A 129 -16.05 17.54 -15.70
CA LEU A 129 -14.83 16.89 -15.25
C LEU A 129 -13.83 17.95 -14.75
N LEU A 130 -13.11 17.63 -13.67
CA LEU A 130 -12.03 18.43 -13.16
C LEU A 130 -10.79 17.53 -13.00
N LEU A 131 -9.70 17.91 -13.64
CA LEU A 131 -8.41 17.22 -13.55
C LEU A 131 -7.42 18.11 -12.79
N PHE A 132 -6.73 17.56 -11.83
CA PHE A 132 -5.65 18.21 -11.08
C PHE A 132 -4.36 17.47 -11.32
N GLU A 133 -3.32 18.19 -11.68
CA GLU A 133 -2.00 17.66 -11.96
C GLU A 133 -0.93 18.36 -11.14
N PHE A 134 -0.01 17.59 -10.54
CA PHE A 134 1.11 18.13 -9.81
C PHE A 134 2.32 17.18 -9.87
N GLU A 135 3.52 17.73 -9.74
CA GLU A 135 4.77 16.96 -9.75
C GLU A 135 4.99 16.22 -8.42
N ASN A 136 5.43 14.96 -8.52
CA ASN A 136 5.84 14.17 -7.39
C ASN A 136 7.12 14.72 -6.77
N GLY A 137 7.14 14.92 -5.46
CA GLY A 137 8.38 15.27 -4.74
C GLY A 137 8.57 16.75 -4.40
N THR A 138 7.61 17.63 -4.70
CA THR A 138 7.68 19.08 -4.38
C THR A 138 7.26 19.41 -2.94
N GLY A 139 7.11 18.43 -2.05
CA GLY A 139 6.77 18.70 -0.65
C GLY A 139 5.99 17.61 0.04
N PRO A 140 5.56 17.84 1.30
CA PRO A 140 4.73 16.91 2.02
C PRO A 140 3.40 16.71 1.28
N GLU A 141 2.86 15.51 1.36
CA GLU A 141 1.61 15.04 0.72
C GLU A 141 0.62 16.17 0.38
N ILE A 142 0.57 16.55 -0.91
CA ILE A 142 -0.26 17.66 -1.40
C ILE A 142 -1.75 17.29 -1.28
N LEU A 143 -2.09 16.01 -1.45
CA LEU A 143 -3.44 15.52 -1.36
C LEU A 143 -3.64 14.67 -0.11
N LYS A 144 -4.25 15.23 0.92
CA LYS A 144 -4.78 14.46 2.04
C LYS A 144 -6.28 14.28 1.90
N LYS A 145 -6.78 13.09 2.13
CA LYS A 145 -8.19 12.75 2.00
C LYS A 145 -8.69 12.00 3.21
N ALA A 146 -9.91 12.34 3.61
CA ALA A 146 -10.65 11.57 4.58
C ALA A 146 -11.90 11.00 3.90
N ALA A 147 -12.00 9.67 3.89
CA ALA A 147 -13.17 8.94 3.41
C ALA A 147 -13.88 8.29 4.61
N VAL A 148 -15.20 8.17 4.54
CA VAL A 148 -15.99 7.46 5.57
C VAL A 148 -16.00 5.97 5.25
N GLY A 149 -16.17 5.11 6.25
CA GLY A 149 -16.18 3.65 6.09
C GLY A 149 -17.21 3.09 5.11
N THR A 150 -18.19 3.91 4.66
CA THR A 150 -19.14 3.57 3.59
C THR A 150 -18.70 4.03 2.20
N THR A 151 -17.55 4.71 2.09
CA THR A 151 -16.99 5.15 0.82
C THR A 151 -16.17 4.02 0.21
N ASP A 152 -16.45 3.66 -1.05
CA ASP A 152 -15.69 2.66 -1.78
C ASP A 152 -14.31 3.22 -2.10
N VAL A 153 -13.28 2.64 -1.50
CA VAL A 153 -11.89 2.96 -1.80
C VAL A 153 -11.22 1.71 -2.33
N GLU A 154 -10.81 1.75 -3.59
CA GLU A 154 -10.24 0.62 -4.29
C GLU A 154 -8.88 0.98 -4.90
N ASN A 155 -7.94 0.02 -4.87
CA ASN A 155 -6.75 0.14 -5.68
C ASN A 155 -7.10 -0.20 -7.12
N VAL A 156 -6.55 0.58 -8.02
CA VAL A 156 -6.74 0.42 -9.46
C VAL A 156 -5.41 0.62 -10.18
N GLU A 157 -5.38 0.26 -11.45
CA GLU A 157 -4.24 0.52 -12.32
C GLU A 157 -4.70 1.32 -13.53
N VAL A 158 -3.90 2.32 -13.91
CA VAL A 158 -4.07 3.11 -15.12
C VAL A 158 -2.82 2.94 -15.95
N ASP A 159 -2.92 2.19 -17.05
CA ASP A 159 -1.81 1.87 -17.96
C ASP A 159 -0.57 1.29 -17.25
N GLY A 160 -0.80 0.41 -16.24
CA GLY A 160 0.24 -0.22 -15.44
C GLY A 160 0.76 0.61 -14.27
N GLU A 161 0.35 1.86 -14.14
CA GLU A 161 0.69 2.73 -13.02
C GLU A 161 -0.33 2.62 -11.87
N PRO A 162 0.12 2.71 -10.62
CA PRO A 162 -0.77 2.57 -9.47
C PRO A 162 -1.75 3.74 -9.35
N GLY A 163 -2.97 3.44 -8.94
CA GLY A 163 -4.02 4.41 -8.68
C GLY A 163 -4.94 4.03 -7.54
N ILE A 164 -5.77 4.97 -7.12
CA ILE A 164 -6.81 4.80 -6.09
C ILE A 164 -8.11 5.40 -6.61
N TRP A 165 -9.14 4.57 -6.65
CA TRP A 165 -10.52 5.00 -6.85
C TRP A 165 -11.18 5.32 -5.51
N ILE A 166 -11.91 6.42 -5.44
CA ILE A 166 -12.72 6.81 -4.28
C ILE A 166 -14.14 7.04 -4.78
N GLY A 167 -15.00 6.09 -4.50
CA GLY A 167 -16.43 6.12 -4.86
C GLY A 167 -17.25 6.80 -3.79
N GLY A 168 -17.82 7.98 -4.08
CA GLY A 168 -18.71 8.68 -3.16
C GLY A 168 -18.12 9.94 -2.52
N ARG A 169 -18.87 10.51 -1.56
CA ARG A 169 -18.48 11.76 -0.89
C ARG A 169 -17.28 11.54 0.03
N HIS A 170 -16.30 12.40 -0.10
CA HIS A 170 -15.13 12.41 0.77
C HIS A 170 -14.63 13.84 1.03
N ALA A 171 -13.81 14.02 2.05
CA ALA A 171 -13.14 15.28 2.31
C ALA A 171 -11.82 15.33 1.55
N LEU A 172 -11.57 16.45 0.86
CA LEU A 172 -10.29 16.77 0.25
C LEU A 172 -9.62 17.87 1.06
N TYR A 173 -8.40 17.61 1.49
CA TYR A 173 -7.52 18.58 2.11
C TYR A 173 -6.44 18.97 1.11
N LEU A 174 -6.27 20.25 0.91
CA LEU A 174 -5.22 20.84 0.10
C LEU A 174 -4.35 21.74 0.98
N PRO A 175 -3.09 21.96 0.65
CA PRO A 175 -2.21 22.84 1.42
C PRO A 175 -2.81 24.22 1.63
N GLY A 176 -2.84 24.71 2.87
CA GLY A 176 -3.27 26.07 3.20
C GLY A 176 -4.76 26.36 3.12
N GLY A 177 -5.60 25.35 2.80
CA GLY A 177 -7.05 25.54 2.67
C GLY A 177 -7.89 24.71 3.65
N PRO A 178 -9.17 25.06 3.85
CA PRO A 178 -10.11 24.24 4.60
C PRO A 178 -10.44 22.96 3.83
N ALA A 179 -10.84 21.89 4.58
CA ALA A 179 -11.36 20.69 3.96
C ALA A 179 -12.59 21.01 3.08
N ARG A 180 -12.58 20.52 1.85
CA ARG A 180 -13.70 20.70 0.92
C ARG A 180 -14.35 19.36 0.56
N ALA A 181 -15.65 19.40 0.25
CA ALA A 181 -16.37 18.22 -0.22
C ALA A 181 -15.93 17.86 -1.64
N SER A 182 -15.63 16.61 -1.88
CA SER A 182 -15.42 16.02 -3.19
C SER A 182 -16.37 14.82 -3.38
N GLY A 183 -16.73 14.55 -4.64
CA GLY A 183 -17.52 13.39 -5.06
C GLY A 183 -16.63 12.19 -5.42
N HIS A 184 -16.99 11.47 -6.49
CA HIS A 184 -16.12 10.43 -7.04
C HIS A 184 -14.79 11.02 -7.49
N ALA A 185 -13.70 10.31 -7.17
CA ALA A 185 -12.38 10.72 -7.61
C ALA A 185 -11.49 9.50 -7.93
N LEU A 186 -10.71 9.63 -8.99
CA LEU A 186 -9.64 8.72 -9.34
C LEU A 186 -8.31 9.46 -9.20
N ILE A 187 -7.35 8.86 -8.50
CA ILE A 187 -6.00 9.38 -8.36
C ILE A 187 -5.06 8.34 -8.89
N TRP A 188 -4.12 8.74 -9.71
CA TRP A 188 -3.12 7.81 -10.23
C TRP A 188 -1.78 8.51 -10.48
N GLN A 189 -0.75 7.72 -10.65
CA GLN A 189 0.57 8.19 -11.07
C GLN A 189 0.69 8.12 -12.59
N HIS A 190 1.43 9.05 -13.15
CA HIS A 190 1.86 9.02 -14.54
C HIS A 190 3.30 9.58 -14.61
N GLY A 191 4.28 8.67 -14.55
CA GLY A 191 5.68 9.04 -14.47
C GLY A 191 5.99 9.88 -13.24
N ARG A 192 6.36 11.16 -13.44
CA ARG A 192 6.65 12.11 -12.36
C ARG A 192 5.44 12.88 -11.85
N LEU A 193 4.31 12.72 -12.48
CA LEU A 193 3.08 13.42 -12.12
C LEU A 193 2.17 12.53 -11.27
N THR A 194 1.45 13.16 -10.36
CA THR A 194 0.25 12.61 -9.75
C THR A 194 -0.94 13.36 -10.30
N LEU A 195 -1.91 12.62 -10.81
CA LEU A 195 -3.13 13.15 -11.39
C LEU A 195 -4.33 12.80 -10.53
N ARG A 196 -5.30 13.67 -10.51
CA ARG A 196 -6.56 13.49 -9.82
C ARG A 196 -7.73 13.94 -10.68
N LEU A 197 -8.56 12.99 -11.06
CA LEU A 197 -9.80 13.21 -11.80
C LEU A 197 -10.98 13.29 -10.82
N GLU A 198 -11.78 14.35 -10.88
CA GLU A 198 -13.09 14.46 -10.25
C GLU A 198 -14.16 14.51 -11.33
N ALA A 199 -15.11 13.59 -11.29
CA ALA A 199 -16.23 13.56 -12.21
C ALA A 199 -17.44 12.85 -11.58
N ALA A 200 -18.63 13.18 -12.01
CA ALA A 200 -19.86 12.52 -11.58
C ALA A 200 -20.11 11.23 -12.41
N VAL A 201 -19.09 10.37 -12.52
CA VAL A 201 -19.10 9.14 -13.31
C VAL A 201 -18.71 7.94 -12.45
N GLY A 202 -19.03 6.73 -12.89
CA GLY A 202 -18.60 5.50 -12.24
C GLY A 202 -17.11 5.20 -12.47
N ARG A 203 -16.57 4.23 -11.71
CA ARG A 203 -15.17 3.83 -11.73
C ARG A 203 -14.65 3.52 -13.14
N ASP A 204 -15.37 2.68 -13.89
CA ASP A 204 -14.89 2.20 -15.19
C ASP A 204 -14.81 3.33 -16.22
N GLN A 205 -15.75 4.26 -16.17
CA GLN A 205 -15.72 5.46 -17.00
C GLN A 205 -14.59 6.42 -16.59
N ALA A 206 -14.34 6.57 -15.29
CA ALA A 206 -13.21 7.36 -14.79
C ALA A 206 -11.86 6.75 -15.25
N LEU A 207 -11.74 5.42 -15.20
CA LEU A 207 -10.57 4.71 -15.72
C LEU A 207 -10.38 4.88 -17.23
N ALA A 208 -11.48 4.86 -18.00
CA ALA A 208 -11.41 5.11 -19.44
C ALA A 208 -10.89 6.52 -19.74
N VAL A 209 -11.38 7.53 -19.04
CA VAL A 209 -10.87 8.92 -19.14
C VAL A 209 -9.40 8.98 -18.75
N ALA A 210 -9.01 8.38 -17.62
CA ALA A 210 -7.63 8.41 -17.15
C ALA A 210 -6.64 7.80 -18.14
N ARG A 211 -7.00 6.70 -18.82
CA ARG A 211 -6.19 6.06 -19.87
C ARG A 211 -6.06 6.90 -21.13
N SER A 212 -6.94 7.85 -21.36
CA SER A 212 -6.87 8.76 -22.51
C SER A 212 -5.99 9.99 -22.25
N VAL A 213 -5.55 10.19 -21.01
CA VAL A 213 -4.71 11.33 -20.60
C VAL A 213 -3.28 11.14 -21.10
N ARG A 214 -2.80 12.08 -21.95
CA ARG A 214 -1.46 12.02 -22.58
C ARG A 214 -0.85 13.39 -22.77
#